data_77faf5368c7afe44abb621b350d1807a
#
_entry.id   77faf5368c7afe44abb621b350d1807a
#
_cell.length_a   1.000
_cell.length_b   1.000
_cell.length_c   1.000
_cell.angle_alpha   90.00
_cell.angle_beta   90.00
_cell.angle_gamma   90.00
#
_symmetry.space_group_name_H-M   'P 1'
#
loop_
_entity.id
_entity.type
_entity.pdbx_description
1 polymer ?
#
loop_
_entity_poly.entity_id
_entity_poly.type
_entity_poly.pdbx_seq_one_letter_code
_entity_poly.pdbx_strand_id
1 'polypeptide(L)'
;MYDVAIIGAGVVGSAIARELSKYQVNACVIEREEDVCNGTSKANSAIIHGGFDATPDTLKAKLNVRGNFLMDELAKELDIPFKRNGSLVVCTKDQDRSGLEKLLEKGTANGVPDLRIIEREELIAMEPNLSDDVTCALFAPTGGIVCPFHMTMAFAENPSTN
;
A
#
# COMPACT_ATOMS: atom_id res chain seq x y z
N MET A 1 -20.60 28.93 1.39
CA MET A 1 -21.19 27.70 1.97
C MET A 1 -20.41 26.54 1.37
N TYR A 2 -20.01 25.56 2.14
CA TYR A 2 -19.34 24.36 1.61
C TYR A 2 -20.37 23.33 1.17
N ASP A 3 -20.11 22.66 0.07
CA ASP A 3 -20.95 21.56 -0.45
C ASP A 3 -20.57 20.23 0.19
N VAL A 4 -19.28 20.07 0.54
CA VAL A 4 -18.75 18.86 1.16
C VAL A 4 -17.81 19.22 2.32
N ALA A 5 -17.99 18.55 3.46
CA ALA A 5 -17.06 18.59 4.59
C ALA A 5 -16.41 17.20 4.78
N ILE A 6 -15.08 17.14 4.71
CA ILE A 6 -14.28 15.95 4.94
C ILE A 6 -13.77 16.01 6.38
N ILE A 7 -14.07 14.99 7.19
CA ILE A 7 -13.64 14.93 8.59
C ILE A 7 -12.40 14.07 8.71
N GLY A 8 -11.28 14.69 9.09
CA GLY A 8 -9.97 14.10 9.26
C GLY A 8 -9.04 14.30 8.06
N ALA A 9 -7.82 14.79 8.33
CA ALA A 9 -6.75 15.02 7.36
C ALA A 9 -5.65 13.94 7.42
N GLY A 10 -6.04 12.70 7.68
CA GLY A 10 -5.19 11.53 7.41
C GLY A 10 -5.16 11.22 5.91
N VAL A 11 -4.39 10.21 5.50
CA VAL A 11 -4.20 9.83 4.09
C VAL A 11 -5.51 9.63 3.32
N VAL A 12 -6.54 9.10 3.96
CA VAL A 12 -7.85 8.86 3.32
C VAL A 12 -8.59 10.18 3.06
N GLY A 13 -8.71 11.04 4.08
CA GLY A 13 -9.39 12.33 3.92
C GLY A 13 -8.66 13.24 2.93
N SER A 14 -7.34 13.27 2.99
CA SER A 14 -6.50 14.04 2.05
C SER A 14 -6.64 13.52 0.61
N ALA A 15 -6.69 12.19 0.41
CA ALA A 15 -6.94 11.60 -0.90
C ALA A 15 -8.33 11.94 -1.44
N ILE A 16 -9.36 11.95 -0.58
CA ILE A 16 -10.72 12.37 -0.96
C ILE A 16 -10.74 13.85 -1.35
N ALA A 17 -10.08 14.72 -0.58
CA ALA A 17 -9.97 16.14 -0.91
C ALA A 17 -9.33 16.35 -2.28
N ARG A 18 -8.22 15.64 -2.56
CA ARG A 18 -7.56 15.66 -3.87
C ARG A 18 -8.50 15.21 -4.99
N GLU A 19 -9.24 14.13 -4.81
CA GLU A 19 -10.16 13.69 -5.86
C GLU A 19 -11.30 14.70 -6.09
N LEU A 20 -11.83 15.32 -5.03
CA LEU A 20 -12.86 16.34 -5.14
C LEU A 20 -12.37 17.64 -5.79
N SER A 21 -11.08 17.99 -5.66
CA SER A 21 -10.53 19.20 -6.29
C SER A 21 -10.51 19.15 -7.82
N LYS A 22 -10.75 17.99 -8.42
CA LYS A 22 -10.93 17.83 -9.87
C LYS A 22 -12.32 18.28 -10.36
N TYR A 23 -13.21 18.64 -9.46
CA TYR A 23 -14.59 19.01 -9.74
C TYR A 23 -14.89 20.41 -9.22
N GLN A 24 -15.90 21.06 -9.76
CA GLN A 24 -16.40 22.36 -9.28
C GLN A 24 -17.24 22.19 -8.02
N VAL A 25 -16.59 21.88 -6.91
CA VAL A 25 -17.22 21.60 -5.60
C VAL A 25 -16.46 22.38 -4.52
N ASN A 26 -17.20 23.14 -3.69
CA ASN A 26 -16.62 23.77 -2.52
C ASN A 26 -16.46 22.77 -1.38
N ALA A 27 -15.29 22.21 -1.22
CA ALA A 27 -14.98 21.28 -0.16
C ALA A 27 -14.14 21.94 0.94
N CYS A 28 -14.29 21.44 2.18
CA CYS A 28 -13.38 21.76 3.28
C CYS A 28 -12.95 20.48 3.98
N VAL A 29 -11.72 20.49 4.53
CA VAL A 29 -11.22 19.44 5.41
C VAL A 29 -11.19 19.97 6.83
N ILE A 30 -11.72 19.19 7.76
CA ILE A 30 -11.76 19.52 9.19
C ILE A 30 -10.89 18.51 9.91
N GLU A 31 -9.78 18.99 10.48
CA GLU A 31 -8.85 18.18 11.27
C GLU A 31 -8.90 18.62 12.73
N ARG A 32 -8.80 17.68 13.64
CA ARG A 32 -8.79 17.92 15.08
C ARG A 32 -7.41 18.34 15.59
N GLU A 33 -6.38 17.79 14.98
CA GLU A 33 -4.98 18.03 15.34
C GLU A 33 -4.46 19.31 14.66
N GLU A 34 -3.27 19.74 15.06
CA GLU A 34 -2.63 20.96 14.57
C GLU A 34 -2.21 20.88 13.10
N ASP A 35 -2.03 19.64 12.57
CA ASP A 35 -1.54 19.42 11.22
C ASP A 35 -2.10 18.10 10.63
N VAL A 36 -1.95 17.94 9.31
CA VAL A 36 -2.29 16.71 8.60
C VAL A 36 -1.41 15.54 9.06
N CYS A 37 -1.82 14.32 8.75
CA CYS A 37 -1.04 13.11 9.05
C CYS A 37 -0.77 12.81 10.54
N ASN A 38 -1.40 13.48 11.46
CA ASN A 38 -1.10 13.35 12.91
C ASN A 38 -1.72 12.12 13.59
N GLY A 39 -2.53 11.34 12.88
CA GLY A 39 -3.13 10.09 13.37
C GLY A 39 -2.38 8.83 12.91
N THR A 40 -3.14 7.80 12.58
CA THR A 40 -2.63 6.48 12.10
C THR A 40 -1.77 6.60 10.85
N SER A 41 -1.98 7.62 10.02
CA SER A 41 -1.22 7.82 8.78
C SER A 41 0.28 8.04 9.00
N LYS A 42 0.71 8.53 10.17
CA LYS A 42 2.13 8.63 10.54
C LYS A 42 2.68 7.39 11.26
N ALA A 43 1.83 6.51 11.76
CA ALA A 43 2.18 5.39 12.63
C ALA A 43 1.77 4.06 11.99
N ASN A 44 2.46 3.70 10.90
CA ASN A 44 2.24 2.47 10.16
C ASN A 44 3.56 1.94 9.58
N SER A 45 3.52 0.79 8.91
CA SER A 45 4.69 0.13 8.33
C SER A 45 5.15 0.70 7.00
N ALA A 46 4.48 1.70 6.45
CA ALA A 46 4.82 2.34 5.17
C ALA A 46 4.79 1.38 3.94
N ILE A 47 4.11 0.26 4.06
CA ILE A 47 4.05 -0.77 3.02
C ILE A 47 2.89 -0.51 2.07
N ILE A 48 3.17 -0.50 0.78
CA ILE A 48 2.17 -0.63 -0.27
C ILE A 48 2.00 -2.12 -0.55
N HIS A 49 0.94 -2.69 0.01
CA HIS A 49 0.66 -4.12 -0.07
C HIS A 49 0.32 -4.57 -1.49
N GLY A 50 0.80 -5.77 -1.87
CA GLY A 50 0.52 -6.39 -3.17
C GLY A 50 -0.95 -6.84 -3.35
N GLY A 51 -1.64 -7.16 -2.26
CA GLY A 51 -3.06 -7.59 -2.30
C GLY A 51 -3.30 -9.09 -2.20
N PHE A 52 -2.27 -9.86 -1.83
CA PHE A 52 -2.32 -11.33 -1.79
C PHE A 52 -3.00 -11.91 -0.54
N ASP A 53 -3.16 -11.15 0.54
CA ASP A 53 -3.69 -11.63 1.83
C ASP A 53 -5.20 -11.43 2.00
N ALA A 54 -5.78 -10.50 1.26
CA ALA A 54 -7.20 -10.19 1.36
C ALA A 54 -8.07 -11.34 0.81
N THR A 55 -9.20 -11.58 1.46
CA THR A 55 -10.17 -12.59 0.99
C THR A 55 -10.69 -12.20 -0.40
N PRO A 56 -10.61 -13.11 -1.39
CA PRO A 56 -11.12 -12.86 -2.73
C PRO A 56 -12.58 -12.39 -2.74
N ASP A 57 -12.96 -11.66 -3.77
CA ASP A 57 -14.28 -11.06 -4.00
C ASP A 57 -14.71 -9.97 -3.00
N THR A 58 -13.90 -9.68 -1.99
CA THR A 58 -14.17 -8.58 -1.06
C THR A 58 -13.77 -7.22 -1.65
N LEU A 59 -14.41 -6.16 -1.15
CA LEU A 59 -14.02 -4.78 -1.48
C LEU A 59 -12.57 -4.49 -1.07
N LYS A 60 -12.10 -5.05 0.06
CA LYS A 60 -10.71 -4.95 0.51
C LYS A 60 -9.75 -5.49 -0.54
N ALA A 61 -10.00 -6.68 -1.10
CA ALA A 61 -9.14 -7.26 -2.13
C ALA A 61 -9.09 -6.39 -3.38
N LYS A 62 -10.26 -5.98 -3.90
CA LYS A 62 -10.37 -5.14 -5.10
C LYS A 62 -9.66 -3.80 -4.94
N LEU A 63 -9.89 -3.12 -3.82
CA LEU A 63 -9.29 -1.80 -3.56
C LEU A 63 -7.80 -1.89 -3.26
N ASN A 64 -7.32 -2.97 -2.62
CA ASN A 64 -5.90 -3.16 -2.37
C ASN A 64 -5.11 -3.30 -3.69
N VAL A 65 -5.53 -4.20 -4.58
CA VAL A 65 -4.88 -4.38 -5.88
C VAL A 65 -4.99 -3.11 -6.73
N ARG A 66 -6.16 -2.46 -6.75
CA ARG A 66 -6.36 -1.20 -7.47
C ARG A 66 -5.47 -0.09 -6.92
N GLY A 67 -5.40 0.08 -5.59
CA GLY A 67 -4.56 1.08 -4.93
C GLY A 67 -3.07 0.85 -5.21
N ASN A 68 -2.62 -0.40 -5.16
CA ASN A 68 -1.26 -0.76 -5.51
C ASN A 68 -0.91 -0.36 -6.95
N PHE A 69 -1.79 -0.65 -7.90
CA PHE A 69 -1.60 -0.29 -9.31
C PHE A 69 -1.51 1.22 -9.53
N LEU A 70 -2.28 2.03 -8.79
CA LEU A 70 -2.28 3.49 -8.94
C LEU A 70 -1.02 4.16 -8.38
N MET A 71 -0.25 3.49 -7.53
CA MET A 71 0.87 4.12 -6.81
C MET A 71 1.98 4.64 -7.70
N ASP A 72 2.31 3.96 -8.81
CA ASP A 72 3.39 4.41 -9.69
C ASP A 72 3.07 5.76 -10.34
N GLU A 73 1.84 5.92 -10.78
CA GLU A 73 1.36 7.15 -11.42
C GLU A 73 1.21 8.28 -10.39
N LEU A 74 0.59 7.98 -9.25
CA LEU A 74 0.41 8.94 -8.15
C LEU A 74 1.74 9.42 -7.57
N ALA A 75 2.68 8.51 -7.37
CA ALA A 75 3.99 8.85 -6.84
C ALA A 75 4.77 9.77 -7.79
N LYS A 76 4.66 9.52 -9.09
CA LYS A 76 5.28 10.37 -10.11
C LYS A 76 4.58 11.74 -10.24
N GLU A 77 3.25 11.74 -10.23
CA GLU A 77 2.44 12.97 -10.39
C GLU A 77 2.65 13.94 -9.21
N LEU A 78 2.77 13.40 -7.99
CA LEU A 78 2.83 14.18 -6.76
C LEU A 78 4.22 14.22 -6.11
N ASP A 79 5.25 13.75 -6.81
CA ASP A 79 6.64 13.66 -6.30
C ASP A 79 6.75 12.96 -4.93
N ILE A 80 6.00 11.86 -4.77
CA ILE A 80 6.01 11.08 -3.53
C ILE A 80 7.17 10.08 -3.56
N PRO A 81 8.07 10.08 -2.56
CA PRO A 81 9.11 9.07 -2.46
C PRO A 81 8.51 7.66 -2.32
N PHE A 82 8.64 6.88 -3.38
CA PHE A 82 8.09 5.54 -3.51
C PHE A 82 9.10 4.59 -4.14
N LYS A 83 9.18 3.35 -3.63
CA LYS A 83 10.05 2.32 -4.18
C LYS A 83 9.35 0.98 -4.23
N ARG A 84 9.32 0.35 -5.41
CA ARG A 84 8.90 -1.05 -5.58
C ARG A 84 10.09 -1.98 -5.29
N ASN A 85 10.23 -2.37 -4.04
CA ASN A 85 11.27 -3.31 -3.60
C ASN A 85 10.76 -4.76 -3.44
N GLY A 86 9.49 -4.98 -3.73
CA GLY A 86 8.83 -6.25 -3.51
C GLY A 86 8.47 -6.50 -2.04
N SER A 87 7.81 -7.62 -1.80
CA SER A 87 7.47 -8.10 -0.46
C SER A 87 7.71 -9.61 -0.39
N LEU A 88 8.29 -10.06 0.71
CA LEU A 88 8.59 -11.46 0.99
C LEU A 88 7.80 -11.91 2.22
N VAL A 89 7.01 -12.99 2.07
CA VAL A 89 6.45 -13.72 3.21
C VAL A 89 7.25 -14.99 3.36
N VAL A 90 8.11 -15.05 4.37
CA VAL A 90 9.04 -16.16 4.56
C VAL A 90 8.40 -17.34 5.26
N CYS A 91 8.88 -18.54 4.94
CA CYS A 91 8.56 -19.80 5.62
C CYS A 91 9.83 -20.36 6.27
N THR A 92 9.75 -20.72 7.52
CA THR A 92 10.85 -21.32 8.29
C THR A 92 10.73 -22.84 8.36
N LYS A 93 11.79 -23.55 8.77
CA LYS A 93 11.85 -25.03 8.83
C LYS A 93 10.78 -25.66 9.70
N ASP A 94 10.29 -24.95 10.70
CA ASP A 94 9.23 -25.36 11.64
C ASP A 94 7.82 -25.06 11.15
N GLN A 95 7.69 -24.39 10.01
CA GLN A 95 6.40 -24.01 9.41
C GLN A 95 6.04 -24.88 8.21
N ASP A 96 4.73 -25.05 8.00
CA ASP A 96 4.20 -25.72 6.82
C ASP A 96 4.07 -24.75 5.64
N ARG A 97 4.66 -25.12 4.52
CA ARG A 97 4.58 -24.41 3.25
C ARG A 97 3.15 -24.15 2.75
N SER A 98 2.18 -24.96 3.19
CA SER A 98 0.78 -24.79 2.78
C SER A 98 0.20 -23.41 3.10
N GLY A 99 0.78 -22.70 4.08
CA GLY A 99 0.46 -21.31 4.37
C GLY A 99 0.77 -20.38 3.21
N LEU A 100 1.94 -20.54 2.58
CA LEU A 100 2.33 -19.76 1.40
C LEU A 100 1.50 -20.11 0.16
N GLU A 101 1.18 -21.41 -0.01
CA GLU A 101 0.35 -21.88 -1.13
C GLU A 101 -1.05 -21.28 -1.08
N LYS A 102 -1.66 -21.21 0.11
CA LYS A 102 -2.95 -20.54 0.32
C LYS A 102 -2.89 -19.03 0.02
N LEU A 103 -1.79 -18.36 0.37
CA LEU A 103 -1.59 -16.95 0.03
C LEU A 103 -1.39 -16.75 -1.48
N LEU A 104 -0.67 -17.66 -2.13
CA LEU A 104 -0.49 -17.66 -3.58
C LEU A 104 -1.83 -17.82 -4.30
N GLU A 105 -2.67 -18.79 -3.89
CA GLU A 105 -4.01 -19.00 -4.43
C GLU A 105 -4.89 -17.75 -4.27
N LYS A 106 -4.92 -17.17 -3.07
CA LYS A 106 -5.68 -15.93 -2.81
C LYS A 106 -5.20 -14.76 -3.66
N GLY A 107 -3.90 -14.55 -3.70
CA GLY A 107 -3.31 -13.44 -4.45
C GLY A 107 -3.54 -13.59 -5.95
N THR A 108 -3.45 -14.81 -6.48
CA THR A 108 -3.78 -15.13 -7.87
C THR A 108 -5.26 -14.84 -8.16
N ALA A 109 -6.16 -15.28 -7.28
CA ALA A 109 -7.60 -14.99 -7.39
C ALA A 109 -7.91 -13.48 -7.32
N ASN A 110 -7.12 -12.71 -6.56
CA ASN A 110 -7.24 -11.26 -6.46
C ASN A 110 -6.63 -10.52 -7.66
N GLY A 111 -5.93 -11.22 -8.56
CA GLY A 111 -5.28 -10.63 -9.73
C GLY A 111 -3.95 -9.94 -9.42
N VAL A 112 -3.24 -10.38 -8.37
CA VAL A 112 -1.88 -9.89 -8.07
C VAL A 112 -0.91 -10.41 -9.12
N PRO A 113 -0.24 -9.54 -9.90
CA PRO A 113 0.64 -10.00 -10.97
C PRO A 113 1.96 -10.56 -10.42
N ASP A 114 2.51 -11.55 -11.13
CA ASP A 114 3.84 -12.13 -10.93
C ASP A 114 4.10 -12.68 -9.51
N LEU A 115 3.03 -12.95 -8.76
CA LEU A 115 3.10 -13.55 -7.43
C LEU A 115 3.57 -15.02 -7.55
N ARG A 116 4.61 -15.37 -6.79
CA ARG A 116 5.17 -16.73 -6.87
C ARG A 116 5.89 -17.14 -5.59
N ILE A 117 6.01 -18.44 -5.37
CA ILE A 117 6.86 -18.98 -4.31
C ILE A 117 8.28 -19.11 -4.90
N ILE A 118 9.25 -18.61 -4.15
CA ILE A 118 10.68 -18.71 -4.45
C ILE A 118 11.36 -19.62 -3.44
N GLU A 119 12.33 -20.41 -3.91
CA GLU A 119 13.09 -21.33 -3.08
C GLU A 119 14.29 -20.62 -2.43
N ARG A 120 14.91 -21.26 -1.44
CA ARG A 120 15.97 -20.68 -0.62
C ARG A 120 17.10 -20.06 -1.43
N GLU A 121 17.55 -20.69 -2.50
CA GLU A 121 18.67 -20.21 -3.31
C GLU A 121 18.40 -18.80 -3.88
N GLU A 122 17.27 -18.62 -4.52
CA GLU A 122 16.84 -17.32 -5.05
C GLU A 122 16.59 -16.32 -3.92
N LEU A 123 15.95 -16.77 -2.84
CA LEU A 123 15.61 -15.95 -1.69
C LEU A 123 16.86 -15.35 -1.02
N ILE A 124 17.91 -16.13 -0.80
CA ILE A 124 19.18 -15.66 -0.21
C ILE A 124 19.95 -14.76 -1.18
N ALA A 125 19.85 -14.98 -2.48
CA ALA A 125 20.41 -14.06 -3.46
C ALA A 125 19.74 -12.67 -3.41
N MET A 126 18.43 -12.61 -3.10
CA MET A 126 17.69 -11.36 -2.95
C MET A 126 17.92 -10.69 -1.58
N GLU A 127 17.95 -11.47 -0.51
CA GLU A 127 18.10 -11.00 0.88
C GLU A 127 19.10 -11.89 1.65
N PRO A 128 20.39 -11.56 1.59
CA PRO A 128 21.45 -12.38 2.17
C PRO A 128 21.45 -12.49 3.70
N ASN A 129 20.77 -11.55 4.38
CA ASN A 129 20.77 -11.47 5.84
C ASN A 129 19.63 -12.25 6.51
N LEU A 130 18.92 -13.08 5.76
CA LEU A 130 17.89 -13.95 6.32
C LEU A 130 18.48 -15.07 7.16
N SER A 131 17.74 -15.48 8.19
CA SER A 131 18.11 -16.62 9.05
C SER A 131 18.31 -17.91 8.23
N ASP A 132 19.22 -18.78 8.71
CA ASP A 132 19.44 -20.12 8.16
C ASP A 132 18.20 -21.04 8.27
N ASP A 133 17.22 -20.68 9.07
CA ASP A 133 15.98 -21.44 9.20
C ASP A 133 14.94 -21.15 8.11
N VAL A 134 15.12 -20.09 7.34
CA VAL A 134 14.21 -19.77 6.24
C VAL A 134 14.44 -20.72 5.07
N THR A 135 13.35 -21.33 4.57
CA THR A 135 13.40 -22.36 3.51
C THR A 135 12.91 -21.86 2.15
N CYS A 136 11.88 -21.04 2.15
CA CYS A 136 11.27 -20.46 0.94
C CYS A 136 10.47 -19.20 1.32
N ALA A 137 9.96 -18.49 0.32
CA ALA A 137 9.09 -17.34 0.53
C ALA A 137 8.05 -17.18 -0.59
N LEU A 138 6.91 -16.59 -0.27
CA LEU A 138 6.04 -15.98 -1.27
C LEU A 138 6.62 -14.62 -1.63
N PHE A 139 6.96 -14.42 -2.89
CA PHE A 139 7.44 -13.16 -3.42
C PHE A 139 6.34 -12.43 -4.19
N ALA A 140 6.03 -11.21 -3.75
CA ALA A 140 5.12 -10.28 -4.41
C ALA A 140 5.91 -9.09 -4.97
N PRO A 141 6.30 -9.11 -6.25
CA PRO A 141 7.14 -8.06 -6.84
C PRO A 141 6.47 -6.68 -6.86
N THR A 142 5.14 -6.66 -6.85
CA THR A 142 4.35 -5.41 -6.79
C THR A 142 4.30 -4.74 -5.42
N GLY A 143 4.81 -5.39 -4.38
CA GLY A 143 4.96 -4.76 -3.07
C GLY A 143 5.94 -3.58 -3.12
N GLY A 144 5.75 -2.61 -2.24
CA GLY A 144 6.62 -1.44 -2.20
C GLY A 144 6.59 -0.73 -0.86
N ILE A 145 7.43 0.29 -0.74
CA ILE A 145 7.46 1.20 0.42
C ILE A 145 7.25 2.63 -0.04
N VAL A 146 6.57 3.41 0.80
CA VAL A 146 6.26 4.82 0.56
C VAL A 146 6.53 5.62 1.83
N CYS A 147 6.91 6.89 1.70
CA CYS A 147 6.89 7.76 2.86
C CYS A 147 5.43 8.18 3.18
N PRO A 148 4.83 7.70 4.28
CA PRO A 148 3.42 7.97 4.58
C PRO A 148 3.17 9.45 4.92
N PHE A 149 4.16 10.16 5.43
CA PHE A 149 4.11 11.61 5.64
C PHE A 149 4.00 12.35 4.32
N HIS A 150 4.98 12.16 3.41
CA HIS A 150 4.99 12.81 2.11
C HIS A 150 3.74 12.48 1.31
N MET A 151 3.29 11.22 1.33
CA MET A 151 2.07 10.82 0.63
C MET A 151 0.83 11.58 1.16
N THR A 152 0.69 11.68 2.48
CA THR A 152 -0.46 12.37 3.08
C THR A 152 -0.40 13.88 2.82
N MET A 153 0.78 14.48 2.98
CA MET A 153 1.00 15.91 2.71
C MET A 153 0.74 16.25 1.23
N ALA A 154 1.29 15.48 0.32
CA ALA A 154 1.08 15.69 -1.12
C ALA A 154 -0.41 15.62 -1.51
N PHE A 155 -1.17 14.69 -0.92
CA PHE A 155 -2.62 14.64 -1.12
C PHE A 155 -3.36 15.83 -0.49
N ALA A 156 -2.88 16.37 0.63
CA ALA A 156 -3.50 17.51 1.30
C ALA A 156 -3.19 18.85 0.61
N GLU A 157 -1.98 19.00 0.08
CA GLU A 157 -1.52 20.24 -0.57
C GLU A 157 -2.05 20.39 -1.99
N ASN A 158 -2.17 19.30 -2.74
CA ASN A 158 -2.62 19.33 -4.14
C ASN A 158 -3.97 20.05 -4.36
N PRO A 159 -4.99 19.89 -3.51
CA PRO A 159 -6.26 20.61 -3.62
C PRO A 159 -6.14 22.14 -3.50
N SER A 160 -5.14 22.61 -2.76
CA SER A 160 -4.95 24.07 -2.54
C SER A 160 -4.27 24.77 -3.72
N THR A 161 -3.73 24.01 -4.66
CA THR A 161 -3.08 24.52 -5.88
C THR A 161 -3.95 24.40 -7.12
N ASN A 162 -5.09 23.75 -7.00
CA ASN A 162 -6.12 23.62 -8.03
C ASN A 162 -7.35 24.43 -7.62
#